data_0757520b010438ee559b25cdcca9d996
#
_entry.id   0757520b010438ee559b25cdcca9d996
#
_cell.length_a   1.000
_cell.length_b   1.000
_cell.length_c   1.000
_cell.angle_alpha   90.00
_cell.angle_beta   90.00
_cell.angle_gamma   90.00
#
_symmetry.space_group_name_H-M   'P 1'
#
loop_
_entity.id
_entity.type
_entity.pdbx_description
1 polymer ?
#
loop_
_entity_poly.entity_id
_entity_poly.type
_entity_poly.pdbx_seq_one_letter_code
_entity_poly.pdbx_strand_id
1 'polypeptide(L)'
;MIKKDCNIVKDLLPNYIDKLTSNETNIFIEEHLKNCELCKKSFEDMSKEIEVDYKNSNDKKVKAFKKVNKKIKGLKAIIFIILLAFILVFARKLVIINNIENKAGRIDYSNYSKIMIETTEKYISKTEYYQNNDNFVKINTKINKDGISKVISYSINGKEDIRIIENGSENENINKNSIEKDVQYQYLNKSFMGNIGIALSWNSVRNINLYNKQCYLLNIENYLNFIDKESGLTIKEININNNSVIDYKYTFGDVTDEKIEKLINNL
;
A
#
# COMPACT_ATOMS: atom_id res chain seq x y z
N MET A 1 -23.11 13.38 84.83
CA MET A 1 -23.03 12.68 83.56
C MET A 1 -22.05 11.50 83.71
N ILE A 2 -22.52 10.32 83.46
CA ILE A 2 -21.87 9.05 83.81
C ILE A 2 -20.75 8.74 82.85
N LYS A 3 -19.55 8.40 83.35
CA LYS A 3 -18.38 7.95 82.52
C LYS A 3 -18.69 6.85 81.50
N LYS A 4 -19.74 6.07 81.68
CA LYS A 4 -20.23 5.05 80.75
C LYS A 4 -20.72 5.62 79.42
N ASP A 5 -21.41 6.76 79.43
CA ASP A 5 -21.98 7.33 78.15
C ASP A 5 -20.90 7.85 77.24
N CYS A 6 -19.77 8.35 77.77
CA CYS A 6 -18.64 8.83 77.01
C CYS A 6 -17.97 7.67 76.23
N ASN A 7 -17.87 6.44 76.80
CA ASN A 7 -17.30 5.31 76.11
C ASN A 7 -18.18 4.83 74.98
N ILE A 8 -19.51 4.75 75.23
CA ILE A 8 -20.49 4.35 74.19
C ILE A 8 -20.45 5.34 73.00
N VAL A 9 -20.45 6.65 73.31
CA VAL A 9 -20.42 7.70 72.26
C VAL A 9 -19.10 7.59 71.47
N LYS A 10 -17.93 7.42 72.12
CA LYS A 10 -16.66 7.26 71.40
C LYS A 10 -16.62 6.05 70.50
N ASP A 11 -17.20 4.91 70.89
CA ASP A 11 -17.27 3.70 70.08
C ASP A 11 -18.22 3.88 68.88
N LEU A 12 -19.21 4.74 68.97
CA LEU A 12 -20.17 5.02 67.90
C LEU A 12 -19.75 6.19 66.96
N LEU A 13 -18.79 7.06 67.35
CA LEU A 13 -18.34 8.20 66.58
C LEU A 13 -17.89 7.83 65.14
N PRO A 14 -17.13 6.75 64.89
CA PRO A 14 -16.75 6.39 63.54
C PRO A 14 -17.96 6.13 62.64
N ASN A 15 -18.92 5.34 63.14
CA ASN A 15 -20.14 5.02 62.39
C ASN A 15 -21.05 6.23 62.20
N TYR A 16 -21.08 7.14 63.19
CA TYR A 16 -21.83 8.41 63.11
C TYR A 16 -21.25 9.35 62.05
N ILE A 17 -19.92 9.46 61.96
CA ILE A 17 -19.23 10.25 60.94
C ILE A 17 -19.49 9.70 59.55
N ASP A 18 -19.50 8.36 59.38
CA ASP A 18 -19.79 7.66 58.14
C ASP A 18 -21.30 7.61 57.79
N LYS A 19 -22.16 8.19 58.64
CA LYS A 19 -23.64 8.23 58.49
C LYS A 19 -24.26 6.81 58.46
N LEU A 20 -23.71 5.88 59.20
CA LEU A 20 -24.15 4.50 59.29
C LEU A 20 -24.98 4.17 60.52
N THR A 21 -25.31 5.20 61.37
CA THR A 21 -26.09 5.09 62.59
C THR A 21 -27.58 5.43 62.34
N SER A 22 -28.49 4.84 63.17
CA SER A 22 -29.94 5.14 63.12
C SER A 22 -30.25 6.54 63.61
N ASN A 23 -31.45 7.07 63.29
CA ASN A 23 -31.89 8.38 63.75
C ASN A 23 -31.91 8.53 65.28
N GLU A 24 -32.33 7.48 65.98
CA GLU A 24 -32.36 7.45 67.44
C GLU A 24 -30.94 7.53 68.03
N THR A 25 -30.00 6.80 67.43
CA THR A 25 -28.60 6.83 67.80
C THR A 25 -27.97 8.20 67.52
N ASN A 26 -28.34 8.84 66.40
CA ASN A 26 -27.85 10.17 66.06
C ASN A 26 -28.26 11.19 67.09
N ILE A 27 -29.56 11.20 67.53
CA ILE A 27 -30.06 12.07 68.54
C ILE A 27 -29.29 11.89 69.86
N PHE A 28 -29.08 10.68 70.29
CA PHE A 28 -28.28 10.34 71.48
C PHE A 28 -26.85 10.88 71.42
N ILE A 29 -26.18 10.69 70.32
CA ILE A 29 -24.80 11.18 70.10
C ILE A 29 -24.78 12.72 70.10
N GLU A 30 -25.69 13.37 69.37
CA GLU A 30 -25.76 14.84 69.30
C GLU A 30 -26.02 15.50 70.62
N GLU A 31 -26.93 14.96 71.45
CA GLU A 31 -27.19 15.46 72.82
C GLU A 31 -25.97 15.30 73.71
N HIS A 32 -25.24 14.20 73.60
CA HIS A 32 -24.02 13.98 74.36
C HIS A 32 -22.91 14.95 73.95
N LEU A 33 -22.72 15.16 72.63
CA LEU A 33 -21.70 16.07 72.05
C LEU A 33 -21.97 17.55 72.49
N LYS A 34 -23.23 17.91 72.65
CA LYS A 34 -23.59 19.25 73.16
C LYS A 34 -23.15 19.50 74.64
N ASN A 35 -23.07 18.42 75.42
CA ASN A 35 -22.83 18.45 76.82
C ASN A 35 -21.47 17.90 77.31
N CYS A 36 -20.65 17.42 76.37
CA CYS A 36 -19.38 16.81 76.69
C CYS A 36 -18.25 17.28 75.76
N GLU A 37 -17.43 18.19 76.24
CA GLU A 37 -16.30 18.77 75.47
C GLU A 37 -15.25 17.73 75.02
N LEU A 38 -14.99 16.66 75.80
CA LEU A 38 -14.02 15.64 75.47
C LEU A 38 -14.48 14.79 74.24
N CYS A 39 -15.78 14.47 74.19
CA CYS A 39 -16.32 13.72 73.08
C CYS A 39 -16.47 14.59 71.82
N LYS A 40 -16.82 15.90 72.02
CA LYS A 40 -16.85 16.86 70.93
C LYS A 40 -15.49 17.03 70.26
N LYS A 41 -14.43 17.19 71.07
CA LYS A 41 -13.03 17.23 70.53
C LYS A 41 -12.67 15.99 69.76
N SER A 42 -12.99 14.80 70.30
CA SER A 42 -12.73 13.54 69.57
C SER A 42 -13.46 13.45 68.25
N PHE A 43 -14.72 13.93 68.18
CA PHE A 43 -15.51 14.02 66.94
C PHE A 43 -14.86 14.98 65.93
N GLU A 44 -14.43 16.19 66.37
CA GLU A 44 -13.78 17.17 65.51
C GLU A 44 -12.45 16.66 64.94
N ASP A 45 -11.64 16.01 65.76
CA ASP A 45 -10.34 15.43 65.33
C ASP A 45 -10.54 14.32 64.31
N MET A 46 -11.45 13.37 64.54
CA MET A 46 -11.78 12.31 63.60
C MET A 46 -12.36 12.86 62.28
N SER A 47 -13.24 13.85 62.33
CA SER A 47 -13.83 14.46 61.13
C SER A 47 -12.80 15.18 60.26
N LYS A 48 -11.80 15.86 60.88
CA LYS A 48 -10.70 16.51 60.13
C LYS A 48 -9.79 15.52 59.43
N GLU A 49 -9.48 14.41 60.05
CA GLU A 49 -8.59 13.36 59.48
C GLU A 49 -9.19 12.75 58.20
N ILE A 50 -10.51 12.50 58.20
CA ILE A 50 -11.24 11.99 57.03
C ILE A 50 -11.29 13.01 55.87
N GLU A 51 -11.55 14.31 56.16
CA GLU A 51 -11.55 15.33 55.10
C GLU A 51 -10.20 15.52 54.42
N VAL A 52 -9.10 15.45 55.18
CA VAL A 52 -7.75 15.60 54.63
C VAL A 52 -7.38 14.42 53.72
N ASP A 53 -7.72 13.18 54.10
CA ASP A 53 -7.38 12.01 53.30
C ASP A 53 -8.24 11.92 52.01
N TYR A 54 -9.52 12.27 52.08
CA TYR A 54 -10.41 12.30 50.89
C TYR A 54 -9.97 13.35 49.89
N LYS A 55 -9.57 14.56 50.29
CA LYS A 55 -9.05 15.60 49.37
C LYS A 55 -7.75 15.20 48.72
N ASN A 56 -6.78 14.67 49.49
CA ASN A 56 -5.48 14.26 48.96
C ASN A 56 -5.57 13.09 48.01
N SER A 57 -6.44 12.11 48.27
CA SER A 57 -6.61 10.95 47.39
C SER A 57 -7.29 11.31 46.06
N ASN A 58 -8.29 12.17 46.09
CA ASN A 58 -8.97 12.62 44.89
C ASN A 58 -8.08 13.50 43.99
N ASP A 59 -7.30 14.42 44.57
CA ASP A 59 -6.39 15.25 43.78
C ASP A 59 -5.30 14.44 43.08
N LYS A 60 -4.75 13.39 43.71
CA LYS A 60 -3.79 12.48 43.10
C LYS A 60 -4.44 11.69 41.96
N LYS A 61 -5.66 11.15 42.15
CA LYS A 61 -6.41 10.44 41.10
C LYS A 61 -6.73 11.34 39.91
N VAL A 62 -7.24 12.56 40.16
CA VAL A 62 -7.55 13.54 39.08
C VAL A 62 -6.31 13.94 38.30
N LYS A 63 -5.15 14.16 38.96
CA LYS A 63 -3.88 14.45 38.25
C LYS A 63 -3.41 13.28 37.42
N ALA A 64 -3.55 12.05 37.90
CA ALA A 64 -3.21 10.83 37.14
C ALA A 64 -4.09 10.68 35.89
N PHE A 65 -5.42 10.85 36.01
CA PHE A 65 -6.35 10.84 34.88
C PHE A 65 -6.05 11.91 33.83
N LYS A 66 -5.75 13.15 34.26
CA LYS A 66 -5.34 14.23 33.34
C LYS A 66 -4.07 13.88 32.57
N LYS A 67 -3.08 13.27 33.22
CA LYS A 67 -1.82 12.83 32.59
C LYS A 67 -2.05 11.72 31.57
N VAL A 68 -2.89 10.74 31.88
CA VAL A 68 -3.27 9.65 30.97
C VAL A 68 -4.03 10.18 29.76
N ASN A 69 -5.04 11.04 29.97
CA ASN A 69 -5.79 11.66 28.89
C ASN A 69 -4.92 12.49 27.94
N LYS A 70 -3.92 13.22 28.47
CA LYS A 70 -2.96 13.96 27.64
C LYS A 70 -2.12 13.02 26.77
N LYS A 71 -1.67 11.87 27.32
CA LYS A 71 -0.93 10.84 26.55
C LYS A 71 -1.81 10.21 25.45
N ILE A 72 -3.08 9.90 25.78
CA ILE A 72 -4.03 9.33 24.82
C ILE A 72 -4.31 10.32 23.67
N LYS A 73 -4.50 11.61 23.98
CA LYS A 73 -4.67 12.65 22.95
C LYS A 73 -3.44 12.77 22.05
N GLY A 74 -2.24 12.73 22.62
CA GLY A 74 -0.98 12.72 21.87
C GLY A 74 -0.86 11.48 20.95
N LEU A 75 -1.18 10.29 21.46
CA LEU A 75 -1.17 9.05 20.68
C LEU A 75 -2.18 9.11 19.52
N LYS A 76 -3.40 9.60 19.75
CA LYS A 76 -4.41 9.78 18.69
C LYS A 76 -3.93 10.73 17.60
N ALA A 77 -3.26 11.83 17.97
CA ALA A 77 -2.69 12.78 17.02
C ALA A 77 -1.59 12.12 16.15
N ILE A 78 -0.71 11.33 16.76
CA ILE A 78 0.34 10.58 16.03
C ILE A 78 -0.28 9.58 15.04
N ILE A 79 -1.27 8.80 15.48
CA ILE A 79 -1.98 7.84 14.61
C ILE A 79 -2.64 8.58 13.44
N PHE A 80 -3.28 9.71 13.69
CA PHE A 80 -3.90 10.53 12.65
C PHE A 80 -2.88 11.04 11.62
N ILE A 81 -1.70 11.51 12.07
CA ILE A 81 -0.63 11.96 11.18
C ILE A 81 -0.12 10.81 10.31
N ILE A 82 0.07 9.61 10.89
CA ILE A 82 0.51 8.42 10.14
C ILE A 82 -0.53 8.03 9.09
N LEU A 83 -1.82 8.01 9.44
CA LEU A 83 -2.91 7.74 8.51
C LEU A 83 -2.96 8.76 7.37
N LEU A 84 -2.81 10.05 7.68
CA LEU A 84 -2.78 11.12 6.68
C LEU A 84 -1.59 10.94 5.73
N ALA A 85 -0.40 10.67 6.25
CA ALA A 85 0.78 10.40 5.44
C ALA A 85 0.58 9.19 4.51
N PHE A 86 -0.03 8.12 5.02
CA PHE A 86 -0.36 6.93 4.22
C PHE A 86 -1.34 7.27 3.07
N ILE A 87 -2.40 8.03 3.37
CA ILE A 87 -3.38 8.48 2.36
C ILE A 87 -2.69 9.32 1.27
N LEU A 88 -1.80 10.25 1.64
CA LEU A 88 -1.08 11.08 0.68
C LEU A 88 -0.15 10.26 -0.23
N VAL A 89 0.58 9.30 0.33
CA VAL A 89 1.43 8.39 -0.45
C VAL A 89 0.59 7.55 -1.40
N PHE A 90 -0.54 7.03 -0.95
CA PHE A 90 -1.44 6.23 -1.77
C PHE A 90 -2.09 7.05 -2.89
N ALA A 91 -2.59 8.25 -2.58
CA ALA A 91 -3.15 9.17 -3.57
C ALA A 91 -2.13 9.53 -4.67
N ARG A 92 -0.87 9.75 -4.29
CA ARG A 92 0.22 9.98 -5.26
C ARG A 92 0.38 8.80 -6.22
N LYS A 93 0.32 7.55 -5.73
CA LYS A 93 0.41 6.36 -6.59
C LYS A 93 -0.74 6.31 -7.59
N LEU A 94 -1.98 6.58 -7.16
CA LEU A 94 -3.14 6.63 -8.05
C LEU A 94 -3.02 7.71 -9.13
N VAL A 95 -2.52 8.89 -8.78
CA VAL A 95 -2.26 9.97 -9.77
C VAL A 95 -1.24 9.52 -10.82
N ILE A 96 -0.18 8.81 -10.41
CA ILE A 96 0.84 8.31 -11.34
C ILE A 96 0.25 7.26 -12.28
N ILE A 97 -0.54 6.30 -11.76
CA ILE A 97 -1.23 5.28 -12.58
C ILE A 97 -2.11 5.97 -13.63
N ASN A 98 -2.96 6.89 -13.19
CA ASN A 98 -3.85 7.62 -14.09
C ASN A 98 -3.09 8.41 -15.18
N ASN A 99 -1.95 9.01 -14.82
CA ASN A 99 -1.11 9.70 -15.80
C ASN A 99 -0.51 8.74 -16.83
N ILE A 100 -0.04 7.57 -16.40
CA ILE A 100 0.48 6.52 -17.30
C ILE A 100 -0.63 6.05 -18.25
N GLU A 101 -1.79 5.68 -17.72
CA GLU A 101 -2.94 5.22 -18.50
C GLU A 101 -3.41 6.27 -19.52
N ASN A 102 -3.57 7.52 -19.08
CA ASN A 102 -4.03 8.60 -19.97
C ASN A 102 -3.06 8.87 -21.11
N LYS A 103 -1.76 8.74 -20.89
CA LYS A 103 -0.75 8.97 -21.93
C LYS A 103 -0.67 7.81 -22.89
N ALA A 104 -0.54 6.62 -22.35
CA ALA A 104 -0.46 5.41 -23.14
C ALA A 104 -1.77 5.15 -23.93
N GLY A 105 -2.93 5.44 -23.36
CA GLY A 105 -4.21 5.29 -24.02
C GLY A 105 -4.49 6.29 -25.16
N ARG A 106 -3.65 7.33 -25.32
CA ARG A 106 -3.73 8.28 -26.46
C ARG A 106 -2.89 7.84 -27.66
N ILE A 107 -2.08 6.81 -27.50
CA ILE A 107 -1.23 6.30 -28.57
C ILE A 107 -2.09 5.50 -29.53
N ASP A 108 -1.94 5.78 -30.83
CA ASP A 108 -2.56 4.96 -31.87
C ASP A 108 -1.68 3.73 -32.14
N TYR A 109 -2.20 2.58 -31.74
CA TYR A 109 -1.54 1.28 -31.93
C TYR A 109 -1.98 0.57 -33.21
N SER A 110 -2.76 1.21 -34.07
CA SER A 110 -3.10 0.62 -35.37
C SER A 110 -1.90 0.49 -36.29
N ASN A 111 -0.90 1.39 -36.13
CA ASN A 111 0.34 1.36 -36.90
C ASN A 111 1.54 1.63 -36.00
N TYR A 112 2.26 0.57 -35.60
CA TYR A 112 3.45 0.68 -34.77
C TYR A 112 4.41 -0.48 -34.94
N SER A 113 5.64 -0.27 -34.51
CA SER A 113 6.60 -1.36 -34.27
C SER A 113 7.11 -1.32 -32.83
N LYS A 114 7.41 -2.53 -32.31
CA LYS A 114 7.95 -2.72 -30.97
C LYS A 114 9.12 -3.70 -31.05
N ILE A 115 10.25 -3.32 -30.51
CA ILE A 115 11.40 -4.18 -30.36
C ILE A 115 11.65 -4.38 -28.86
N MET A 116 11.71 -5.65 -28.45
CA MET A 116 12.07 -6.05 -27.10
C MET A 116 13.37 -6.86 -27.16
N ILE A 117 14.33 -6.51 -26.32
CA ILE A 117 15.56 -7.27 -26.15
C ILE A 117 15.63 -7.75 -24.71
N GLU A 118 15.45 -9.04 -24.51
CA GLU A 118 15.62 -9.68 -23.22
C GLU A 118 17.02 -10.28 -23.13
N THR A 119 17.75 -9.90 -22.09
CA THR A 119 19.07 -10.42 -21.76
C THR A 119 19.01 -11.14 -20.43
N THR A 120 19.42 -12.40 -20.44
CA THR A 120 19.55 -13.25 -19.25
C THR A 120 20.96 -13.85 -19.22
N GLU A 121 21.29 -14.53 -18.12
CA GLU A 121 22.56 -15.29 -18.04
C GLU A 121 22.67 -16.44 -19.05
N LYS A 122 21.53 -16.96 -19.55
CA LYS A 122 21.44 -18.16 -20.37
C LYS A 122 21.21 -17.89 -21.85
N TYR A 123 20.55 -16.78 -22.19
CA TYR A 123 20.16 -16.44 -23.55
C TYR A 123 19.96 -14.95 -23.74
N ILE A 124 20.00 -14.54 -25.00
CA ILE A 124 19.51 -13.25 -25.46
C ILE A 124 18.31 -13.55 -26.37
N SER A 125 17.17 -12.89 -26.11
CA SER A 125 15.99 -12.97 -26.97
C SER A 125 15.67 -11.59 -27.52
N LYS A 126 15.48 -11.51 -28.84
CA LYS A 126 15.01 -10.32 -29.53
C LYS A 126 13.63 -10.60 -30.12
N THR A 127 12.62 -9.90 -29.64
CA THR A 127 11.27 -9.92 -30.22
C THR A 127 11.02 -8.63 -30.97
N GLU A 128 10.73 -8.75 -32.25
CA GLU A 128 10.35 -7.66 -33.14
C GLU A 128 8.89 -7.82 -33.52
N TYR A 129 8.09 -6.81 -33.31
CA TYR A 129 6.68 -6.77 -33.66
C TYR A 129 6.41 -5.58 -34.54
N TYR A 130 5.74 -5.79 -35.65
CA TYR A 130 5.34 -4.78 -36.63
C TYR A 130 3.86 -4.97 -36.92
N GLN A 131 3.09 -3.92 -36.81
CA GLN A 131 1.65 -3.92 -37.07
C GLN A 131 1.26 -2.75 -37.95
N ASN A 132 0.39 -3.03 -38.92
CA ASN A 132 -0.35 -2.05 -39.72
C ASN A 132 -1.81 -2.52 -39.78
N ASN A 133 -2.69 -1.89 -39.00
CA ASN A 133 -4.08 -2.30 -38.79
C ASN A 133 -4.21 -3.76 -38.33
N ASP A 134 -4.82 -4.62 -39.15
CA ASP A 134 -4.98 -6.05 -38.86
C ASP A 134 -3.81 -6.92 -39.34
N ASN A 135 -2.92 -6.35 -40.16
CA ASN A 135 -1.74 -7.02 -40.63
C ASN A 135 -0.61 -6.89 -39.60
N PHE A 136 0.03 -8.00 -39.27
CA PHE A 136 1.18 -7.96 -38.35
C PHE A 136 2.20 -9.07 -38.66
N VAL A 137 3.42 -8.83 -38.19
CA VAL A 137 4.46 -9.85 -38.10
C VAL A 137 5.17 -9.75 -36.77
N LYS A 138 5.34 -10.88 -36.11
CA LYS A 138 6.09 -11.02 -34.86
C LYS A 138 7.25 -11.98 -35.10
N ILE A 139 8.46 -11.52 -34.85
CA ILE A 139 9.68 -12.26 -35.04
C ILE A 139 10.36 -12.41 -33.69
N ASN A 140 10.46 -13.61 -33.17
CA ASN A 140 11.19 -13.89 -31.93
C ASN A 140 12.48 -14.63 -32.31
N THR A 141 13.62 -14.02 -32.04
CA THR A 141 14.96 -14.63 -32.26
C THR A 141 15.58 -14.87 -30.89
N LYS A 142 15.90 -16.11 -30.58
CA LYS A 142 16.57 -16.52 -29.36
C LYS A 142 17.94 -17.09 -29.66
N ILE A 143 18.95 -16.58 -28.99
CA ILE A 143 20.35 -16.97 -29.08
C ILE A 143 20.76 -17.55 -27.74
N ASN A 144 21.17 -18.78 -27.71
CA ASN A 144 21.69 -19.47 -26.53
C ASN A 144 22.97 -20.27 -26.90
N LYS A 145 23.45 -21.10 -25.96
CA LYS A 145 24.65 -21.93 -26.18
C LYS A 145 24.45 -23.02 -27.25
N ASP A 146 23.20 -23.43 -27.48
CA ASP A 146 22.86 -24.53 -28.40
C ASP A 146 22.65 -24.04 -29.84
N GLY A 147 22.56 -22.71 -30.02
CA GLY A 147 22.42 -22.11 -31.34
C GLY A 147 21.40 -20.96 -31.37
N ILE A 148 20.86 -20.73 -32.56
CA ILE A 148 19.89 -19.66 -32.84
C ILE A 148 18.57 -20.31 -33.21
N SER A 149 17.50 -19.97 -32.50
CA SER A 149 16.13 -20.28 -32.87
C SER A 149 15.35 -19.02 -33.23
N LYS A 150 14.52 -19.09 -34.25
CA LYS A 150 13.71 -18.00 -34.74
C LYS A 150 12.28 -18.47 -34.96
N VAL A 151 11.34 -17.80 -34.31
CA VAL A 151 9.91 -18.05 -34.49
C VAL A 151 9.29 -16.83 -35.13
N ILE A 152 8.61 -17.04 -36.24
CA ILE A 152 7.94 -16.00 -37.01
C ILE A 152 6.46 -16.34 -37.01
N SER A 153 5.63 -15.44 -36.47
CA SER A 153 4.17 -15.52 -36.55
C SER A 153 3.65 -14.29 -37.25
N TYR A 154 2.72 -14.43 -38.16
CA TYR A 154 2.17 -13.31 -38.90
C TYR A 154 0.71 -13.51 -39.28
N SER A 155 0.03 -12.39 -39.51
CA SER A 155 -1.31 -12.30 -40.12
C SER A 155 -1.27 -11.27 -41.22
N ILE A 156 -1.64 -11.66 -42.45
CA ILE A 156 -1.80 -10.77 -43.60
C ILE A 156 -3.13 -11.06 -44.28
N ASN A 157 -3.98 -10.04 -44.41
CA ASN A 157 -5.30 -10.15 -45.02
C ASN A 157 -6.14 -11.32 -44.45
N GLY A 158 -6.02 -11.55 -43.15
CA GLY A 158 -6.71 -12.60 -42.41
C GLY A 158 -6.10 -14.02 -42.62
N LYS A 159 -4.98 -14.15 -43.30
CA LYS A 159 -4.22 -15.39 -43.36
C LYS A 159 -3.14 -15.38 -42.30
N GLU A 160 -3.21 -16.35 -41.41
CA GLU A 160 -2.27 -16.53 -40.29
C GLU A 160 -1.34 -17.72 -40.54
N ASP A 161 -0.07 -17.56 -40.22
CA ASP A 161 0.91 -18.62 -40.29
C ASP A 161 2.03 -18.46 -39.24
N ILE A 162 2.68 -19.58 -38.91
CA ILE A 162 3.83 -19.64 -38.01
C ILE A 162 4.94 -20.43 -38.69
N ARG A 163 6.16 -19.87 -38.66
CA ARG A 163 7.38 -20.56 -39.11
C ARG A 163 8.38 -20.66 -37.99
N ILE A 164 9.02 -21.80 -37.81
CA ILE A 164 10.11 -21.98 -36.88
C ILE A 164 11.37 -22.33 -37.65
N ILE A 165 12.44 -21.61 -37.39
CA ILE A 165 13.74 -21.81 -37.97
C ILE A 165 14.73 -22.10 -36.85
N GLU A 166 15.33 -23.28 -36.83
CA GLU A 166 16.35 -23.69 -35.87
C GLU A 166 17.67 -23.90 -36.56
N ASN A 167 18.70 -23.14 -36.16
CA ASN A 167 20.05 -23.22 -36.75
C ASN A 167 20.06 -23.15 -38.28
N GLY A 168 19.16 -22.40 -38.91
CA GLY A 168 19.04 -22.22 -40.34
C GLY A 168 18.19 -23.27 -41.06
N SER A 169 17.59 -24.22 -40.35
CA SER A 169 16.67 -25.24 -40.94
C SER A 169 15.22 -24.94 -40.52
N GLU A 170 14.29 -24.95 -41.47
CA GLU A 170 12.87 -24.73 -41.23
C GLU A 170 12.23 -26.03 -40.72
N ASN A 171 11.49 -25.93 -39.61
CA ASN A 171 10.74 -27.03 -39.01
C ASN A 171 9.24 -26.86 -39.29
N GLU A 172 8.64 -27.78 -40.04
CA GLU A 172 7.24 -27.72 -40.49
C GLU A 172 6.20 -28.17 -39.43
N ASN A 173 6.63 -28.76 -38.33
CA ASN A 173 5.72 -29.34 -37.34
C ASN A 173 5.30 -28.34 -36.26
N ILE A 174 4.27 -27.55 -36.54
CA ILE A 174 3.78 -26.53 -35.59
C ILE A 174 2.29 -26.68 -35.33
N ASN A 175 1.95 -26.63 -34.03
CA ASN A 175 0.58 -26.47 -33.58
C ASN A 175 0.17 -25.00 -33.73
N LYS A 176 -0.64 -24.69 -34.77
CA LYS A 176 -1.05 -23.32 -35.15
C LYS A 176 -1.98 -22.62 -34.16
N ASN A 177 -2.21 -23.17 -32.96
CA ASN A 177 -3.25 -22.73 -32.03
C ASN A 177 -2.89 -21.51 -31.16
N SER A 178 -1.78 -20.81 -31.39
CA SER A 178 -1.36 -19.71 -30.52
C SER A 178 -0.72 -18.53 -31.24
N ILE A 179 -1.41 -17.98 -32.26
CA ILE A 179 -1.03 -16.64 -32.75
C ILE A 179 -1.68 -15.60 -31.85
N GLU A 180 -0.93 -15.15 -30.87
CA GLU A 180 -1.39 -14.06 -30.00
C GLU A 180 -0.95 -12.72 -30.58
N LYS A 181 -1.94 -11.84 -30.84
CA LYS A 181 -1.68 -10.40 -31.04
C LYS A 181 -0.93 -9.89 -29.80
N ASP A 182 0.03 -9.01 -30.00
CA ASP A 182 0.78 -8.42 -28.87
C ASP A 182 -0.18 -7.72 -27.90
N VAL A 183 -0.23 -8.21 -26.66
CA VAL A 183 -1.05 -7.60 -25.60
C VAL A 183 -0.29 -6.38 -25.07
N GLN A 184 -0.71 -5.22 -25.48
CA GLN A 184 0.00 -3.94 -25.26
C GLN A 184 0.08 -3.51 -23.80
N TYR A 185 -0.83 -3.94 -22.94
CA TYR A 185 -0.91 -3.50 -21.56
C TYR A 185 -1.29 -4.63 -20.62
N GLN A 186 -0.32 -5.39 -20.16
CA GLN A 186 -0.55 -6.37 -19.10
C GLN A 186 -0.67 -5.77 -17.70
N TYR A 187 -0.23 -4.52 -17.50
CA TYR A 187 -0.08 -3.94 -16.17
C TYR A 187 -1.16 -2.95 -15.75
N LEU A 188 -1.99 -2.47 -16.67
CA LEU A 188 -2.98 -1.46 -16.36
C LEU A 188 -4.38 -2.02 -16.57
N ASN A 189 -5.05 -2.27 -15.47
CA ASN A 189 -6.44 -2.67 -15.48
C ASN A 189 -7.29 -1.38 -15.58
N LYS A 190 -8.01 -1.20 -16.70
CA LYS A 190 -8.83 0.00 -16.97
C LYS A 190 -9.94 0.26 -15.94
N SER A 191 -10.11 -0.59 -14.93
CA SER A 191 -11.11 -0.38 -13.88
C SER A 191 -10.48 0.34 -12.67
N PHE A 192 -11.26 1.22 -12.04
CA PHE A 192 -10.85 1.91 -10.81
C PHE A 192 -10.39 0.95 -9.71
N MET A 193 -11.07 -0.18 -9.53
CA MET A 193 -10.69 -1.20 -8.54
C MET A 193 -9.39 -1.90 -8.90
N GLY A 194 -9.14 -2.13 -10.20
CA GLY A 194 -7.86 -2.66 -10.69
C GLY A 194 -6.70 -1.71 -10.38
N ASN A 195 -6.89 -0.41 -10.58
CA ASN A 195 -5.88 0.60 -10.27
C ASN A 195 -5.55 0.70 -8.78
N ILE A 196 -6.54 0.49 -7.90
CA ILE A 196 -6.31 0.36 -6.45
C ILE A 196 -5.43 -0.86 -6.16
N GLY A 197 -5.73 -2.03 -6.75
CA GLY A 197 -4.94 -3.25 -6.61
C GLY A 197 -3.49 -3.04 -7.05
N ILE A 198 -3.29 -2.43 -8.21
CA ILE A 198 -1.96 -2.06 -8.74
C ILE A 198 -1.23 -1.10 -7.78
N ALA A 199 -1.91 -0.04 -7.29
CA ALA A 199 -1.30 0.91 -6.36
C ALA A 199 -0.88 0.25 -5.03
N LEU A 200 -1.60 -0.76 -4.57
CA LEU A 200 -1.26 -1.53 -3.38
C LEU A 200 -0.06 -2.46 -3.60
N SER A 201 0.08 -3.06 -4.80
CA SER A 201 1.19 -3.95 -5.14
C SER A 201 2.53 -3.22 -5.33
N TRP A 202 2.52 -1.91 -5.51
CA TRP A 202 3.76 -1.14 -5.71
C TRP A 202 4.52 -0.96 -4.40
N ASN A 203 5.74 -1.48 -4.34
CA ASN A 203 6.63 -1.30 -3.20
C ASN A 203 7.18 0.14 -3.12
N SER A 204 7.57 0.71 -4.27
CA SER A 204 8.09 2.08 -4.33
C SER A 204 7.91 2.73 -5.70
N VAL A 205 7.81 4.06 -5.69
CA VAL A 205 7.78 4.88 -6.92
C VAL A 205 8.84 5.96 -6.78
N ARG A 206 9.74 6.05 -7.76
CA ARG A 206 10.79 7.06 -7.82
C ARG A 206 10.80 7.75 -9.19
N ASN A 207 11.27 8.99 -9.22
CA ASN A 207 11.59 9.69 -10.46
C ASN A 207 13.06 9.43 -10.80
N ILE A 208 13.34 9.09 -12.04
CA ILE A 208 14.69 8.76 -12.52
C ILE A 208 14.85 9.25 -13.97
N ASN A 209 16.07 9.51 -14.39
CA ASN A 209 16.41 9.73 -15.79
C ASN A 209 17.07 8.47 -16.36
N LEU A 210 16.54 8.00 -17.47
CA LEU A 210 17.06 6.82 -18.19
C LEU A 210 17.02 7.09 -19.70
N TYR A 211 18.14 6.89 -20.41
CA TYR A 211 18.26 7.13 -21.86
C TYR A 211 17.82 8.56 -22.26
N ASN A 212 18.20 9.57 -21.48
CA ASN A 212 17.79 10.98 -21.65
C ASN A 212 16.28 11.23 -21.52
N LYS A 213 15.51 10.29 -20.97
CA LYS A 213 14.09 10.41 -20.71
C LYS A 213 13.80 10.49 -19.22
N GLN A 214 12.83 11.32 -18.85
CA GLN A 214 12.29 11.31 -17.50
C GLN A 214 11.35 10.13 -17.31
N CYS A 215 11.63 9.26 -16.34
CA CYS A 215 10.88 8.05 -16.10
C CYS A 215 10.32 7.98 -14.69
N TYR A 216 9.24 7.22 -14.54
CA TYR A 216 8.86 6.62 -13.27
C TYR A 216 9.59 5.28 -13.14
N LEU A 217 10.31 5.08 -12.04
CA LEU A 217 10.79 3.76 -11.62
C LEU A 217 9.77 3.18 -10.66
N LEU A 218 9.06 2.14 -11.10
CA LEU A 218 8.09 1.40 -10.31
C LEU A 218 8.72 0.09 -9.86
N ASN A 219 8.70 -0.17 -8.55
CA ASN A 219 9.06 -1.48 -8.01
C ASN A 219 7.75 -2.22 -7.71
N ILE A 220 7.42 -3.19 -8.55
CA ILE A 220 6.22 -4.03 -8.45
C ILE A 220 6.68 -5.46 -8.23
N GLU A 221 6.41 -6.02 -7.03
CA GLU A 221 6.86 -7.36 -6.66
C GLU A 221 8.37 -7.55 -6.87
N ASN A 222 8.74 -8.35 -7.88
CA ASN A 222 10.12 -8.69 -8.22
C ASN A 222 10.63 -7.94 -9.47
N TYR A 223 9.87 -6.95 -9.95
CA TYR A 223 10.20 -6.23 -11.19
C TYR A 223 10.43 -4.74 -10.93
N LEU A 224 11.51 -4.22 -11.52
CA LEU A 224 11.78 -2.80 -11.65
C LEU A 224 11.34 -2.36 -13.03
N ASN A 225 10.26 -1.58 -13.11
CA ASN A 225 9.71 -1.08 -14.36
C ASN A 225 10.06 0.40 -14.53
N PHE A 226 10.68 0.74 -15.67
CA PHE A 226 11.05 2.10 -16.04
C PHE A 226 10.05 2.58 -17.11
N ILE A 227 9.17 3.48 -16.70
CA ILE A 227 8.08 4.00 -17.55
C ILE A 227 8.40 5.42 -17.96
N ASP A 228 8.49 5.67 -19.25
CA ASP A 228 8.67 7.00 -19.81
C ASP A 228 7.48 7.90 -19.43
N LYS A 229 7.77 9.05 -18.83
CA LYS A 229 6.72 9.98 -18.38
C LYS A 229 6.01 10.68 -19.52
N GLU A 230 6.62 10.79 -20.68
CA GLU A 230 6.02 11.46 -21.84
C GLU A 230 5.00 10.56 -22.53
N SER A 231 5.36 9.33 -22.83
CA SER A 231 4.52 8.37 -23.54
C SER A 231 3.67 7.49 -22.63
N GLY A 232 4.06 7.28 -21.40
CA GLY A 232 3.45 6.29 -20.49
C GLY A 232 3.87 4.85 -20.79
N LEU A 233 4.84 4.62 -21.70
CA LEU A 233 5.29 3.31 -22.10
C LEU A 233 6.45 2.81 -21.24
N THR A 234 6.48 1.50 -20.98
CA THR A 234 7.64 0.84 -20.37
C THR A 234 8.78 0.82 -21.37
N ILE A 235 9.92 1.38 -20.99
CA ILE A 235 11.14 1.38 -21.82
C ILE A 235 12.21 0.41 -21.34
N LYS A 236 12.11 -0.03 -20.07
CA LYS A 236 13.00 -1.03 -19.49
C LYS A 236 12.31 -1.76 -18.36
N GLU A 237 12.60 -3.04 -18.23
CA GLU A 237 12.18 -3.88 -17.11
C GLU A 237 13.37 -4.71 -16.61
N ILE A 238 13.48 -4.88 -15.29
CA ILE A 238 14.50 -5.72 -14.67
C ILE A 238 13.80 -6.66 -13.69
N ASN A 239 13.94 -7.96 -13.89
CA ASN A 239 13.52 -8.96 -12.92
C ASN A 239 14.64 -9.18 -11.90
N ILE A 240 14.36 -8.87 -10.63
CA ILE A 240 15.36 -8.90 -9.54
C ILE A 240 15.76 -10.35 -9.20
N ASN A 241 14.86 -11.32 -9.40
CA ASN A 241 15.11 -12.71 -8.99
C ASN A 241 16.10 -13.44 -9.88
N ASN A 242 16.05 -13.20 -11.19
CA ASN A 242 16.87 -13.90 -12.19
C ASN A 242 17.79 -12.96 -12.97
N ASN A 243 17.87 -11.70 -12.58
CA ASN A 243 18.67 -10.64 -13.23
C ASN A 243 18.36 -10.49 -14.73
N SER A 244 17.18 -10.89 -15.19
CA SER A 244 16.81 -10.62 -16.58
C SER A 244 16.51 -9.16 -16.79
N VAL A 245 16.97 -8.64 -17.92
CA VAL A 245 16.77 -7.24 -18.33
C VAL A 245 16.06 -7.24 -19.67
N ILE A 246 14.96 -6.49 -19.78
CA ILE A 246 14.23 -6.29 -21.02
C ILE A 246 14.26 -4.81 -21.36
N ASP A 247 14.80 -4.47 -22.52
CA ASP A 247 14.76 -3.14 -23.09
C ASP A 247 13.70 -3.08 -24.20
N TYR A 248 12.92 -1.99 -24.22
CA TYR A 248 11.83 -1.79 -25.17
C TYR A 248 12.10 -0.56 -26.03
N LYS A 249 11.85 -0.69 -27.35
CA LYS A 249 11.85 0.41 -28.30
C LYS A 249 10.54 0.40 -29.09
N TYR A 250 9.89 1.55 -29.19
CA TYR A 250 8.65 1.74 -29.93
C TYR A 250 8.84 2.76 -31.04
N THR A 251 8.17 2.53 -32.19
CA THR A 251 8.06 3.48 -33.27
C THR A 251 6.63 3.44 -33.78
N PHE A 252 6.05 4.59 -34.08
CA PHE A 252 4.65 4.73 -34.48
C PHE A 252 4.56 5.37 -35.86
N GLY A 253 3.59 4.91 -36.66
CA GLY A 253 3.25 5.53 -37.93
C GLY A 253 4.22 5.23 -39.08
N ASP A 254 5.13 4.23 -38.96
CA ASP A 254 6.14 3.92 -39.98
C ASP A 254 6.10 2.48 -40.50
N VAL A 255 5.05 1.72 -40.18
CA VAL A 255 4.87 0.35 -40.65
C VAL A 255 3.93 0.33 -41.84
N THR A 256 4.40 -0.20 -42.98
CA THR A 256 3.60 -0.42 -44.19
C THR A 256 3.39 -1.90 -44.41
N ASP A 257 2.33 -2.28 -45.15
CA ASP A 257 2.09 -3.69 -45.53
C ASP A 257 3.24 -4.24 -46.36
N GLU A 258 3.82 -3.43 -47.27
CA GLU A 258 5.02 -3.79 -48.01
C GLU A 258 6.21 -4.15 -47.11
N LYS A 259 6.39 -3.38 -46.02
CA LYS A 259 7.42 -3.65 -45.01
C LYS A 259 7.16 -4.96 -44.30
N ILE A 260 5.92 -5.29 -43.95
CA ILE A 260 5.51 -6.54 -43.32
C ILE A 260 5.77 -7.71 -44.28
N GLU A 261 5.28 -7.62 -45.51
CA GLU A 261 5.49 -8.64 -46.55
C GLU A 261 6.98 -8.90 -46.81
N LYS A 262 7.77 -7.83 -46.94
CA LYS A 262 9.23 -7.93 -47.13
C LYS A 262 9.92 -8.62 -45.95
N LEU A 263 9.49 -8.35 -44.72
CA LEU A 263 10.01 -9.00 -43.52
C LEU A 263 9.70 -10.52 -43.54
N ILE A 264 8.52 -10.91 -44.02
CA ILE A 264 8.13 -12.32 -44.12
C ILE A 264 8.87 -13.05 -45.24
N ASN A 265 9.07 -12.39 -46.38
CA ASN A 265 9.70 -13.00 -47.57
C ASN A 265 11.21 -13.05 -47.48
N ASN A 266 11.86 -12.20 -46.68
CA ASN A 266 13.31 -12.16 -46.48
C ASN A 266 13.80 -13.04 -45.32
N LEU A 267 12.93 -13.79 -44.73
CA LEU A 267 13.21 -14.67 -43.61
C LEU A 267 13.23 -16.12 -44.02
#